data_0b65379176cd27b88d5f15b4927b8fb0
#
_entry.id   0b65379176cd27b88d5f15b4927b8fb0
#
_cell.length_a   1.000
_cell.length_b   1.000
_cell.length_c   1.000
_cell.angle_alpha   90.00
_cell.angle_beta   90.00
_cell.angle_gamma   90.00
#
_symmetry.space_group_name_H-M   'P 1'
#
loop_
_entity.id
_entity.type
_entity.pdbx_description
1 polymer ?
#
loop_
_entity_poly.entity_id
_entity_poly.type
_entity_poly.pdbx_seq_one_letter_code
_entity_poly.pdbx_strand_id
1 'polypeptide(L)'
;ETFAQINAENPDMVLLDIWLENRAKDGIGILTDIQELSRDVALPVVMMSGHGNIETAVKALQIGAFDFIEKPFKTERLLLLVSRAIELSSLKRENKALKTSGQTKEKRHLVGLSSAAESLRQIITRVAPTNSRILLSGEAGVGKDFIGRLIHDSSERTDAPFMAVNCGSMHADKFDVELFGCLEGVQGEPERVGLLERCNGGTFFLDEVGDMPFETQGKLVRVLQEQRFERLGSTKPIQLDIRVIASTSYDLNDKIQSGDFRQDLYYRLNVVAVQVPSLKDRREDIELLCAEFSRELCNRSDLEDFTFSVSAMSALKSYAWPGNMRQLRNVIEWLTIMKGSTGKSAIEPEDLPPEILSALPKSIMADNHTDFLDMNLKDARANFERDYLTAQLDRFNGNITKAAEIIGMERSALQDR
;
A
#
# COMPACT_ATOMS: atom_id res chain seq x y z
N GLU A 1 27.57 -15.43 32.86
CA GLU A 1 26.44 -15.03 33.76
C GLU A 1 25.73 -13.79 33.25
N THR A 2 26.42 -12.66 33.00
CA THR A 2 25.85 -11.38 32.51
C THR A 2 25.10 -11.56 31.18
N PHE A 3 25.65 -12.32 30.22
CA PHE A 3 24.99 -12.55 28.91
C PHE A 3 23.77 -13.48 29.00
N ALA A 4 23.81 -14.46 29.90
CA ALA A 4 22.66 -15.32 30.15
C ALA A 4 21.49 -14.52 30.77
N GLN A 5 21.79 -13.56 31.63
CA GLN A 5 20.79 -12.67 32.23
C GLN A 5 20.23 -11.67 31.23
N ILE A 6 21.08 -11.03 30.39
CA ILE A 6 20.63 -10.12 29.35
C ILE A 6 19.65 -10.81 28.39
N ASN A 7 19.93 -12.06 28.00
CA ASN A 7 19.05 -12.83 27.11
C ASN A 7 17.78 -13.36 27.79
N ALA A 8 17.83 -13.59 29.13
CA ALA A 8 16.68 -14.12 29.86
C ALA A 8 15.71 -13.00 30.30
N GLU A 9 16.22 -11.83 30.68
CA GLU A 9 15.46 -10.77 31.32
C GLU A 9 15.14 -9.60 30.35
N ASN A 10 15.79 -9.54 29.17
CA ASN A 10 15.63 -8.47 28.18
C ASN A 10 15.61 -7.05 28.78
N PRO A 11 16.68 -6.62 29.48
CA PRO A 11 16.69 -5.35 30.17
C PRO A 11 16.58 -4.16 29.18
N ASP A 12 16.02 -3.03 29.63
CA ASP A 12 15.89 -1.82 28.84
C ASP A 12 17.18 -1.02 28.72
N MET A 13 18.12 -1.21 29.65
CA MET A 13 19.47 -0.66 29.65
C MET A 13 20.41 -1.45 30.52
N VAL A 14 21.72 -1.23 30.35
CA VAL A 14 22.77 -1.82 31.22
C VAL A 14 23.60 -0.70 31.83
N LEU A 15 23.78 -0.75 33.14
CA LEU A 15 24.80 0.02 33.87
C LEU A 15 26.04 -0.86 34.08
N LEU A 16 27.18 -0.46 33.49
CA LEU A 16 28.39 -1.26 33.49
C LEU A 16 29.55 -0.51 34.12
N ASP A 17 30.13 -1.09 35.15
CA ASP A 17 31.35 -0.54 35.75
C ASP A 17 32.58 -0.84 34.87
N ILE A 18 33.45 0.14 34.68
CA ILE A 18 34.71 -0.01 33.94
C ILE A 18 35.65 -0.96 34.70
N TRP A 19 35.74 -0.81 36.01
CA TRP A 19 36.63 -1.59 36.88
C TRP A 19 35.86 -2.69 37.59
N LEU A 20 35.97 -3.90 37.08
CA LEU A 20 35.35 -5.10 37.67
C LEU A 20 36.42 -5.89 38.41
N GLU A 21 36.37 -5.91 39.75
CA GLU A 21 37.27 -6.71 40.57
C GLU A 21 37.11 -8.21 40.28
N ASN A 22 38.23 -8.90 40.10
CA ASN A 22 38.30 -10.37 39.93
C ASN A 22 37.68 -11.00 38.71
N ARG A 23 37.64 -10.34 37.51
CA ARG A 23 37.15 -10.96 36.27
C ARG A 23 38.23 -10.98 35.17
N ALA A 24 38.13 -11.98 34.29
CA ALA A 24 39.05 -12.18 33.16
C ALA A 24 38.98 -11.07 32.10
N LYS A 25 37.88 -10.26 32.05
CA LYS A 25 37.67 -9.11 31.16
C LYS A 25 37.30 -7.88 31.99
N ASP A 26 37.79 -6.72 31.56
CA ASP A 26 37.39 -5.42 32.09
C ASP A 26 36.03 -4.98 31.54
N GLY A 27 35.44 -3.90 32.07
CA GLY A 27 34.16 -3.38 31.61
C GLY A 27 34.13 -2.99 30.12
N ILE A 28 35.26 -2.59 29.55
CA ILE A 28 35.37 -2.26 28.12
C ILE A 28 35.27 -3.53 27.27
N GLY A 29 35.91 -4.61 27.67
CA GLY A 29 35.80 -5.89 27.00
C GLY A 29 34.37 -6.46 27.03
N ILE A 30 33.64 -6.27 28.13
CA ILE A 30 32.22 -6.66 28.22
C ILE A 30 31.33 -5.76 27.34
N LEU A 31 31.62 -4.45 27.27
CA LEU A 31 30.91 -3.55 26.38
C LEU A 31 31.05 -4.00 24.92
N THR A 32 32.27 -4.36 24.50
CA THR A 32 32.52 -4.85 23.11
C THR A 32 31.70 -6.11 22.84
N ASP A 33 31.71 -7.07 23.77
CA ASP A 33 30.93 -8.30 23.64
C ASP A 33 29.39 -8.00 23.56
N ILE A 34 28.89 -7.05 24.40
CA ILE A 34 27.48 -6.64 24.36
C ILE A 34 27.13 -5.99 22.99
N GLN A 35 27.99 -5.14 22.45
CA GLN A 35 27.76 -4.50 21.16
C GLN A 35 27.79 -5.49 19.99
N GLU A 36 28.63 -6.51 20.05
CA GLU A 36 28.66 -7.59 19.05
C GLU A 36 27.41 -8.46 19.08
N LEU A 37 26.92 -8.81 20.27
CA LEU A 37 25.69 -9.60 20.45
C LEU A 37 24.43 -8.78 20.17
N SER A 38 24.47 -7.47 20.45
CA SER A 38 23.31 -6.56 20.36
C SER A 38 23.21 -5.86 19.01
N ARG A 39 23.89 -6.33 17.95
CA ARG A 39 23.77 -5.74 16.59
C ARG A 39 22.33 -5.60 16.14
N ASP A 40 21.44 -6.49 16.61
CA ASP A 40 20.01 -6.47 16.29
C ASP A 40 19.09 -5.87 17.36
N VAL A 41 19.58 -5.69 18.60
CA VAL A 41 18.79 -5.10 19.70
C VAL A 41 19.58 -3.91 20.24
N ALA A 42 19.05 -2.70 20.06
CA ALA A 42 19.70 -1.49 20.55
C ALA A 42 19.59 -1.38 22.07
N LEU A 43 20.39 -2.16 22.80
CA LEU A 43 20.50 -2.12 24.25
C LEU A 43 21.49 -1.02 24.66
N PRO A 44 21.04 0.11 25.24
CA PRO A 44 21.94 1.17 25.66
C PRO A 44 22.75 0.74 26.88
N VAL A 45 24.07 0.97 26.81
CA VAL A 45 25.00 0.69 27.90
C VAL A 45 25.54 2.01 28.41
N VAL A 46 25.32 2.32 29.70
CA VAL A 46 25.95 3.46 30.42
C VAL A 46 27.10 2.96 31.23
N MET A 47 28.29 3.52 30.98
CA MET A 47 29.51 3.12 31.68
C MET A 47 29.69 3.90 32.98
N MET A 48 30.12 3.23 34.06
CA MET A 48 30.47 3.86 35.33
C MET A 48 31.98 3.83 35.56
N SER A 49 32.58 4.96 35.97
CA SER A 49 34.01 5.05 36.24
C SER A 49 34.27 5.63 37.65
N GLY A 50 35.20 5.05 38.41
CA GLY A 50 35.60 5.55 39.70
C GLY A 50 36.82 6.50 39.69
N HIS A 51 37.54 6.62 38.56
CA HIS A 51 38.67 7.53 38.40
C HIS A 51 38.55 8.16 37.03
N GLY A 52 38.49 9.48 36.97
CA GLY A 52 38.22 10.28 35.78
C GLY A 52 39.32 10.22 34.71
N ASN A 53 39.50 9.04 34.13
CA ASN A 53 40.34 8.94 32.92
C ASN A 53 39.49 9.22 31.69
N ILE A 54 39.58 10.46 31.20
CA ILE A 54 38.87 10.97 30.00
C ILE A 54 39.15 10.07 28.81
N GLU A 55 40.35 9.54 28.66
CA GLU A 55 40.72 8.64 27.53
C GLU A 55 39.90 7.35 27.55
N THR A 56 39.65 6.76 28.74
CA THR A 56 38.84 5.55 28.87
C THR A 56 37.37 5.82 28.57
N ALA A 57 36.84 6.97 28.99
CA ALA A 57 35.47 7.40 28.68
C ALA A 57 35.27 7.62 27.17
N VAL A 58 36.24 8.32 26.50
CA VAL A 58 36.21 8.53 25.03
C VAL A 58 36.26 7.19 24.30
N LYS A 59 37.14 6.26 24.75
CA LYS A 59 37.22 4.93 24.14
C LYS A 59 35.91 4.15 24.28
N ALA A 60 35.28 4.21 25.45
CA ALA A 60 33.97 3.55 25.65
C ALA A 60 32.89 4.10 24.71
N LEU A 61 32.81 5.43 24.53
CA LEU A 61 31.88 6.07 23.57
C LEU A 61 32.19 5.67 22.12
N GLN A 62 33.46 5.56 21.73
CA GLN A 62 33.85 5.10 20.39
C GLN A 62 33.48 3.64 20.12
N ILE A 63 33.47 2.78 21.13
CA ILE A 63 33.03 1.38 21.05
C ILE A 63 31.52 1.28 20.96
N GLY A 64 30.77 2.31 21.40
CA GLY A 64 29.31 2.36 21.29
C GLY A 64 28.57 2.40 22.64
N ALA A 65 29.25 2.80 23.72
CA ALA A 65 28.54 3.14 24.97
C ALA A 65 27.56 4.31 24.70
N PHE A 66 26.41 4.26 25.35
CA PHE A 66 25.41 5.34 25.24
C PHE A 66 25.91 6.63 25.89
N ASP A 67 26.47 6.51 27.09
CA ASP A 67 27.09 7.61 27.83
C ASP A 67 27.98 7.03 28.96
N PHE A 68 28.63 7.92 29.70
CA PHE A 68 29.38 7.53 30.91
C PHE A 68 29.05 8.42 32.12
N ILE A 69 29.23 7.90 33.32
CA ILE A 69 29.04 8.62 34.57
C ILE A 69 30.21 8.35 35.53
N GLU A 70 30.74 9.41 36.13
CA GLU A 70 31.86 9.37 37.04
C GLU A 70 31.36 9.24 38.50
N LYS A 71 31.94 8.31 39.25
CA LYS A 71 31.71 8.13 40.70
C LYS A 71 32.59 9.09 41.50
N PRO A 72 32.08 9.73 42.58
CA PRO A 72 30.69 9.70 43.06
C PRO A 72 29.76 10.61 42.21
N PHE A 73 28.60 10.10 41.85
CA PHE A 73 27.64 10.82 41.04
C PHE A 73 26.40 11.24 41.84
N LYS A 74 25.76 12.34 41.44
CA LYS A 74 24.48 12.78 41.99
C LYS A 74 23.36 11.93 41.41
N THR A 75 22.39 11.55 42.24
CA THR A 75 21.24 10.72 41.85
C THR A 75 20.46 11.35 40.68
N GLU A 76 20.32 12.68 40.68
CA GLU A 76 19.63 13.41 39.62
C GLU A 76 20.28 13.20 38.24
N ARG A 77 21.62 13.21 38.20
CA ARG A 77 22.37 12.99 36.93
C ARG A 77 22.21 11.56 36.42
N LEU A 78 22.24 10.59 37.32
CA LEU A 78 22.01 9.18 36.96
C LEU A 78 20.60 8.98 36.44
N LEU A 79 19.57 9.51 37.10
CA LEU A 79 18.18 9.40 36.67
C LEU A 79 17.92 10.04 35.29
N LEU A 80 18.58 11.19 35.02
CA LEU A 80 18.49 11.85 33.71
C LEU A 80 19.11 10.98 32.59
N LEU A 81 20.26 10.33 32.86
CA LEU A 81 20.87 9.44 31.88
C LEU A 81 20.06 8.18 31.65
N VAL A 82 19.50 7.60 32.72
CA VAL A 82 18.63 6.42 32.65
C VAL A 82 17.38 6.73 31.83
N SER A 83 16.69 7.84 32.10
CA SER A 83 15.47 8.21 31.35
C SER A 83 15.76 8.41 29.87
N ARG A 84 16.84 9.09 29.51
CA ARG A 84 17.25 9.27 28.10
C ARG A 84 17.62 7.96 27.39
N ALA A 85 18.32 7.07 28.11
CA ALA A 85 18.71 5.77 27.57
C ALA A 85 17.48 4.88 27.30
N ILE A 86 16.52 4.84 28.22
CA ILE A 86 15.27 4.09 28.07
C ILE A 86 14.41 4.69 26.95
N GLU A 87 14.26 6.01 26.89
CA GLU A 87 13.52 6.69 25.82
C GLU A 87 14.09 6.36 24.43
N LEU A 88 15.43 6.45 24.27
CA LEU A 88 16.07 6.09 23.02
C LEU A 88 15.88 4.60 22.67
N SER A 89 15.94 3.71 23.66
CA SER A 89 15.71 2.28 23.48
C SER A 89 14.28 2.00 23.05
N SER A 90 13.29 2.64 23.69
CA SER A 90 11.87 2.48 23.35
C SER A 90 11.59 2.97 21.93
N LEU A 91 12.08 4.16 21.54
CA LEU A 91 11.94 4.71 20.19
C LEU A 91 12.60 3.81 19.11
N LYS A 92 13.77 3.24 19.42
CA LYS A 92 14.42 2.31 18.49
C LYS A 92 13.68 0.98 18.38
N ARG A 93 13.13 0.46 19.49
CA ARG A 93 12.28 -0.75 19.48
C ARG A 93 10.99 -0.50 18.71
N GLU A 94 10.33 0.64 18.94
CA GLU A 94 9.12 1.03 18.21
C GLU A 94 9.40 1.19 16.72
N ASN A 95 10.50 1.85 16.34
CA ASN A 95 10.92 1.99 14.94
C ASN A 95 11.25 0.62 14.32
N LYS A 96 11.88 -0.30 15.08
CA LYS A 96 12.13 -1.67 14.63
C LYS A 96 10.82 -2.46 14.52
N ALA A 97 9.91 -2.34 15.49
CA ALA A 97 8.59 -2.97 15.44
C ALA A 97 7.77 -2.45 14.27
N LEU A 98 7.78 -1.13 14.00
CA LEU A 98 7.14 -0.52 12.82
C LEU A 98 7.79 -0.99 11.52
N LYS A 99 9.11 -1.15 11.49
CA LYS A 99 9.82 -1.74 10.35
C LYS A 99 9.54 -3.23 10.20
N THR A 100 9.37 -3.96 11.28
CA THR A 100 9.11 -5.43 11.29
C THR A 100 7.63 -5.74 11.08
N SER A 101 6.71 -4.93 11.60
CA SER A 101 5.28 -5.02 11.26
C SER A 101 5.00 -4.60 9.80
N GLY A 102 5.91 -3.79 9.19
CA GLY A 102 5.97 -3.60 7.75
C GLY A 102 6.74 -4.71 7.00
N GLN A 103 7.35 -5.68 7.70
CA GLN A 103 8.28 -6.68 7.15
C GLN A 103 7.92 -8.15 7.42
N THR A 104 6.70 -8.51 7.72
CA THR A 104 6.19 -9.69 7.04
C THR A 104 5.95 -9.23 5.60
N LYS A 105 7.02 -9.18 4.80
CA LYS A 105 6.96 -9.19 3.34
C LYS A 105 6.39 -10.56 2.93
N GLU A 106 5.12 -10.82 3.24
CA GLU A 106 4.37 -11.70 2.36
C GLU A 106 4.60 -11.11 0.98
N LYS A 107 5.31 -11.84 0.14
CA LYS A 107 5.65 -11.37 -1.21
C LYS A 107 4.34 -10.96 -1.85
N ARG A 108 4.14 -9.67 -2.02
CA ARG A 108 2.97 -9.17 -2.74
C ARG A 108 2.92 -9.86 -4.08
N HIS A 109 1.80 -10.45 -4.42
CA HIS A 109 1.60 -11.08 -5.71
C HIS A 109 0.29 -10.58 -6.32
N LEU A 110 0.28 -10.48 -7.64
CA LEU A 110 -0.92 -10.10 -8.36
C LEU A 110 -1.89 -11.28 -8.38
N VAL A 111 -2.99 -11.16 -7.64
CA VAL A 111 -4.06 -12.16 -7.60
C VAL A 111 -4.87 -12.09 -8.89
N GLY A 112 -5.14 -13.25 -9.49
CA GLY A 112 -5.96 -13.40 -10.68
C GLY A 112 -5.39 -14.41 -11.67
N LEU A 113 -6.28 -15.06 -12.40
CA LEU A 113 -6.00 -16.04 -13.45
C LEU A 113 -6.46 -15.59 -14.84
N SER A 114 -7.13 -14.44 -14.92
CA SER A 114 -7.58 -13.86 -16.19
C SER A 114 -6.41 -13.55 -17.12
N SER A 115 -6.66 -13.55 -18.43
CA SER A 115 -5.66 -13.18 -19.43
C SER A 115 -5.12 -11.77 -19.23
N ALA A 116 -5.97 -10.84 -18.73
CA ALA A 116 -5.59 -9.48 -18.40
C ALA A 116 -4.61 -9.44 -17.20
N ALA A 117 -4.87 -10.22 -16.13
CA ALA A 117 -3.96 -10.33 -14.99
C ALA A 117 -2.63 -10.99 -15.39
N GLU A 118 -2.66 -12.01 -16.23
CA GLU A 118 -1.44 -12.68 -16.72
C GLU A 118 -0.59 -11.76 -17.58
N SER A 119 -1.20 -11.02 -18.50
CA SER A 119 -0.50 -10.02 -19.32
C SER A 119 0.17 -8.93 -18.47
N LEU A 120 -0.54 -8.43 -17.44
CA LEU A 120 0.01 -7.45 -16.51
C LEU A 120 1.18 -8.03 -15.72
N ARG A 121 1.09 -9.28 -15.24
CA ARG A 121 2.16 -10.00 -14.52
C ARG A 121 3.41 -10.12 -15.38
N GLN A 122 3.27 -10.48 -16.66
CA GLN A 122 4.39 -10.56 -17.60
C GLN A 122 5.06 -9.21 -17.83
N ILE A 123 4.27 -8.14 -17.96
CA ILE A 123 4.82 -6.78 -18.09
C ILE A 123 5.60 -6.41 -16.83
N ILE A 124 5.03 -6.62 -15.64
CA ILE A 124 5.69 -6.33 -14.36
C ILE A 124 7.03 -7.06 -14.27
N THR A 125 7.06 -8.35 -14.57
CA THR A 125 8.27 -9.18 -14.51
C THR A 125 9.38 -8.65 -15.42
N ARG A 126 9.03 -8.12 -16.61
CA ARG A 126 9.99 -7.54 -17.55
C ARG A 126 10.49 -6.17 -17.13
N VAL A 127 9.63 -5.35 -16.54
CA VAL A 127 9.92 -3.94 -16.24
C VAL A 127 10.54 -3.76 -14.85
N ALA A 128 10.21 -4.62 -13.90
CA ALA A 128 10.69 -4.52 -12.53
C ALA A 128 12.23 -4.47 -12.40
N PRO A 129 13.03 -5.29 -13.09
CA PRO A 129 14.50 -5.24 -13.00
C PRO A 129 15.12 -4.00 -13.63
N THR A 130 14.38 -3.26 -14.45
CA THR A 130 14.91 -2.06 -15.13
C THR A 130 14.82 -0.82 -14.25
N ASN A 131 15.69 0.15 -14.46
CA ASN A 131 15.60 1.48 -13.86
C ASN A 131 14.70 2.44 -14.67
N SER A 132 13.97 1.93 -15.66
CA SER A 132 13.10 2.74 -16.53
C SER A 132 11.98 3.39 -15.72
N ARG A 133 11.61 4.61 -16.15
CA ARG A 133 10.41 5.29 -15.65
C ARG A 133 9.16 4.61 -16.20
N ILE A 134 8.14 4.50 -15.36
CA ILE A 134 6.91 3.78 -15.68
C ILE A 134 5.74 4.72 -15.45
N LEU A 135 4.81 4.75 -16.40
CA LEU A 135 3.52 5.40 -16.25
C LEU A 135 2.42 4.34 -16.18
N LEU A 136 1.79 4.22 -15.00
CA LEU A 136 0.63 3.36 -14.78
C LEU A 136 -0.65 4.14 -15.12
N SER A 137 -1.41 3.69 -16.09
CA SER A 137 -2.71 4.27 -16.45
C SER A 137 -3.84 3.28 -16.17
N GLY A 138 -5.00 3.78 -15.78
CA GLY A 138 -6.19 2.97 -15.51
C GLY A 138 -7.20 3.68 -14.63
N GLU A 139 -8.43 3.19 -14.61
CA GLU A 139 -9.53 3.77 -13.86
C GLU A 139 -9.18 3.95 -12.35
N ALA A 140 -9.92 4.85 -11.68
CA ALA A 140 -9.75 5.02 -10.24
C ALA A 140 -10.06 3.71 -9.48
N GLY A 141 -9.27 3.39 -8.46
CA GLY A 141 -9.49 2.22 -7.61
C GLY A 141 -9.05 0.87 -8.18
N VAL A 142 -8.38 0.82 -9.34
CA VAL A 142 -7.87 -0.45 -9.93
C VAL A 142 -6.65 -1.02 -9.19
N GLY A 143 -6.04 -0.25 -8.27
CA GLY A 143 -4.87 -0.67 -7.49
C GLY A 143 -3.54 -0.27 -8.12
N LYS A 144 -3.45 0.89 -8.78
CA LYS A 144 -2.20 1.42 -9.36
C LYS A 144 -1.07 1.55 -8.32
N ASP A 145 -1.40 1.94 -7.09
CA ASP A 145 -0.48 2.02 -5.95
C ASP A 145 0.07 0.63 -5.55
N PHE A 146 -0.80 -0.38 -5.53
CA PHE A 146 -0.39 -1.77 -5.30
C PHE A 146 0.58 -2.25 -6.41
N ILE A 147 0.27 -1.96 -7.67
CA ILE A 147 1.15 -2.32 -8.80
C ILE A 147 2.49 -1.58 -8.71
N GLY A 148 2.50 -0.29 -8.35
CA GLY A 148 3.72 0.47 -8.13
C GLY A 148 4.62 -0.15 -7.06
N ARG A 149 4.04 -0.58 -5.94
CA ARG A 149 4.76 -1.29 -4.87
C ARG A 149 5.24 -2.67 -5.32
N LEU A 150 4.41 -3.42 -6.05
CA LEU A 150 4.79 -4.74 -6.58
C LEU A 150 5.99 -4.66 -7.54
N ILE A 151 6.04 -3.61 -8.39
CA ILE A 151 7.17 -3.33 -9.26
C ILE A 151 8.43 -3.01 -8.45
N HIS A 152 8.32 -2.22 -7.38
CA HIS A 152 9.43 -1.92 -6.49
C HIS A 152 9.93 -3.18 -5.77
N ASP A 153 9.03 -3.97 -5.16
CA ASP A 153 9.36 -5.20 -4.43
C ASP A 153 10.03 -6.26 -5.33
N SER A 154 9.75 -6.21 -6.64
CA SER A 154 10.33 -7.09 -7.65
C SER A 154 11.56 -6.50 -8.36
N SER A 155 12.06 -5.34 -7.92
CA SER A 155 13.18 -4.62 -8.52
C SER A 155 14.50 -4.86 -7.78
N GLU A 156 15.60 -4.40 -8.38
CA GLU A 156 16.91 -4.39 -7.72
C GLU A 156 16.98 -3.41 -6.52
N ARG A 157 15.97 -2.52 -6.37
CA ARG A 157 15.86 -1.55 -5.28
C ARG A 157 14.90 -1.99 -4.17
N THR A 158 14.58 -3.29 -4.08
CA THR A 158 13.59 -3.84 -3.12
C THR A 158 13.89 -3.51 -1.65
N ASP A 159 15.16 -3.35 -1.28
CA ASP A 159 15.57 -3.00 0.08
C ASP A 159 15.77 -1.49 0.31
N ALA A 160 15.65 -0.70 -0.76
CA ALA A 160 15.75 0.74 -0.73
C ALA A 160 14.39 1.39 -0.38
N PRO A 161 14.35 2.69 0.00
CA PRO A 161 13.10 3.34 0.35
C PRO A 161 12.11 3.40 -0.83
N PHE A 162 10.83 3.13 -0.53
CA PHE A 162 9.70 3.40 -1.43
C PHE A 162 8.88 4.55 -0.85
N MET A 163 8.91 5.69 -1.52
CA MET A 163 8.18 6.88 -1.10
C MET A 163 7.06 7.17 -2.09
N ALA A 164 5.82 7.25 -1.58
CA ALA A 164 4.64 7.58 -2.38
C ALA A 164 4.11 8.97 -2.00
N VAL A 165 3.74 9.75 -3.00
CA VAL A 165 3.04 11.02 -2.83
C VAL A 165 1.83 11.06 -3.75
N ASN A 166 0.67 11.41 -3.18
CA ASN A 166 -0.55 11.64 -3.95
C ASN A 166 -0.60 13.11 -4.36
N CYS A 167 -0.57 13.35 -5.69
CA CYS A 167 -0.48 14.69 -6.25
C CYS A 167 -1.76 15.52 -6.07
N GLY A 168 -2.91 14.88 -5.86
CA GLY A 168 -4.21 15.55 -5.65
C GLY A 168 -4.57 15.81 -4.17
N SER A 169 -3.78 15.32 -3.22
CA SER A 169 -4.13 15.37 -1.80
C SER A 169 -3.72 16.64 -1.06
N MET A 170 -2.90 17.51 -1.67
CA MET A 170 -2.29 18.67 -1.01
C MET A 170 -2.54 19.97 -1.78
N HIS A 171 -2.63 21.09 -1.05
CA HIS A 171 -2.60 22.42 -1.66
C HIS A 171 -1.25 22.66 -2.34
N ALA A 172 -1.26 23.35 -3.49
CA ALA A 172 -0.09 23.62 -4.32
C ALA A 172 1.11 24.17 -3.53
N ASP A 173 0.85 25.14 -2.62
CA ASP A 173 1.90 25.79 -1.82
C ASP A 173 2.64 24.82 -0.88
N LYS A 174 1.92 23.84 -0.31
CA LYS A 174 2.49 22.82 0.58
C LYS A 174 3.12 21.66 -0.17
N PHE A 175 2.67 21.42 -1.40
CA PHE A 175 3.17 20.30 -2.21
C PHE A 175 4.65 20.48 -2.54
N ASP A 176 5.08 21.68 -2.91
CA ASP A 176 6.48 21.98 -3.18
C ASP A 176 7.37 21.81 -1.94
N VAL A 177 6.91 22.28 -0.76
CA VAL A 177 7.63 22.10 0.51
C VAL A 177 7.77 20.63 0.87
N GLU A 178 6.71 19.84 0.70
CA GLU A 178 6.73 18.40 0.98
C GLU A 178 7.69 17.67 0.02
N LEU A 179 7.66 18.03 -1.26
CA LEU A 179 8.42 17.35 -2.30
C LEU A 179 9.92 17.70 -2.25
N PHE A 180 10.24 19.00 -2.23
CA PHE A 180 11.61 19.50 -2.32
C PHE A 180 12.27 19.78 -0.96
N GLY A 181 11.45 19.98 0.09
CA GLY A 181 11.93 20.49 1.38
C GLY A 181 12.19 22.00 1.35
N CYS A 182 12.43 22.61 2.51
CA CYS A 182 12.69 24.04 2.64
C CYS A 182 13.74 24.32 3.72
N LEU A 183 14.40 25.45 3.60
CA LEU A 183 15.17 26.04 4.68
C LEU A 183 14.23 26.74 5.67
N GLU A 184 14.73 26.98 6.89
CA GLU A 184 14.01 27.69 7.95
C GLU A 184 13.54 29.09 7.48
N GLY A 185 12.26 29.41 7.75
CA GLY A 185 11.66 30.70 7.42
C GLY A 185 11.12 30.84 5.99
N VAL A 186 11.34 29.87 5.11
CA VAL A 186 10.71 29.86 3.78
C VAL A 186 9.24 29.54 3.92
N GLN A 187 8.37 30.42 3.43
CA GLN A 187 6.90 30.34 3.58
C GLN A 187 6.41 30.24 5.04
N GLY A 188 7.25 30.62 6.03
CA GLY A 188 6.93 30.51 7.45
C GLY A 188 7.06 29.09 8.02
N GLU A 189 7.57 28.15 7.26
CA GLU A 189 7.77 26.75 7.67
C GLU A 189 9.13 26.56 8.37
N PRO A 190 9.25 25.60 9.31
CA PRO A 190 10.55 25.19 9.85
C PRO A 190 11.38 24.48 8.78
N GLU A 191 12.70 24.34 9.00
CA GLU A 191 13.55 23.56 8.11
C GLU A 191 13.01 22.14 7.96
N ARG A 192 12.84 21.71 6.71
CA ARG A 192 12.25 20.39 6.39
C ARG A 192 12.99 19.71 5.26
N VAL A 193 13.30 18.43 5.47
CA VAL A 193 13.87 17.55 4.42
C VAL A 193 12.72 17.04 3.54
N GLY A 194 12.84 17.26 2.22
CA GLY A 194 11.81 16.86 1.25
C GLY A 194 11.76 15.35 0.98
N LEU A 195 10.64 14.91 0.40
CA LEU A 195 10.42 13.51 0.04
C LEU A 195 11.44 13.00 -0.99
N LEU A 196 11.85 13.83 -1.95
CA LEU A 196 12.86 13.48 -2.95
C LEU A 196 14.19 13.11 -2.31
N GLU A 197 14.64 13.91 -1.33
CA GLU A 197 15.89 13.64 -0.62
C GLU A 197 15.80 12.37 0.24
N ARG A 198 14.67 12.16 0.91
CA ARG A 198 14.41 10.96 1.71
C ARG A 198 14.28 9.68 0.87
N CYS A 199 13.94 9.82 -0.41
CA CYS A 199 13.80 8.73 -1.37
C CYS A 199 15.10 8.38 -2.08
N ASN A 200 16.20 9.10 -1.81
CA ASN A 200 17.46 8.92 -2.55
C ASN A 200 17.96 7.46 -2.46
N GLY A 201 18.38 6.89 -3.58
CA GLY A 201 18.69 5.46 -3.75
C GLY A 201 17.48 4.57 -3.97
N GLY A 202 16.24 5.07 -3.80
CA GLY A 202 15.01 4.31 -3.78
C GLY A 202 14.11 4.47 -5.00
N THR A 203 12.80 4.21 -4.77
CA THR A 203 11.74 4.36 -5.76
C THR A 203 10.74 5.42 -5.32
N PHE A 204 10.52 6.41 -6.17
CA PHE A 204 9.58 7.49 -5.96
C PHE A 204 8.29 7.24 -6.75
N PHE A 205 7.16 7.11 -6.05
CA PHE A 205 5.85 6.85 -6.63
C PHE A 205 5.00 8.13 -6.61
N LEU A 206 4.67 8.63 -7.79
CA LEU A 206 3.80 9.78 -8.00
C LEU A 206 2.39 9.29 -8.31
N ASP A 207 1.50 9.32 -7.31
CA ASP A 207 0.12 8.88 -7.49
C ASP A 207 -0.75 10.03 -8.01
N GLU A 208 -1.58 9.74 -9.01
CA GLU A 208 -2.46 10.69 -9.72
C GLU A 208 -1.70 11.93 -10.21
N VAL A 209 -0.65 11.71 -11.01
CA VAL A 209 0.24 12.79 -11.52
C VAL A 209 -0.52 13.84 -12.34
N GLY A 210 -1.67 13.49 -12.91
CA GLY A 210 -2.55 14.42 -13.62
C GLY A 210 -3.13 15.54 -12.75
N ASP A 211 -3.09 15.39 -11.42
CA ASP A 211 -3.57 16.42 -10.47
C ASP A 211 -2.44 17.25 -9.87
N MET A 212 -1.19 17.04 -10.35
CA MET A 212 -0.03 17.81 -9.90
C MET A 212 -0.15 19.29 -10.30
N PRO A 213 0.11 20.23 -9.38
CA PRO A 213 0.13 21.66 -9.70
C PRO A 213 1.05 21.99 -10.86
N PHE A 214 0.60 22.83 -11.80
CA PHE A 214 1.30 23.11 -13.05
C PHE A 214 2.72 23.66 -12.84
N GLU A 215 2.93 24.50 -11.82
CA GLU A 215 4.24 25.04 -11.48
C GLU A 215 5.21 23.95 -11.00
N THR A 216 4.72 23.01 -10.18
CA THR A 216 5.51 21.89 -9.68
C THR A 216 5.90 20.93 -10.81
N GLN A 217 5.04 20.75 -11.82
CA GLN A 217 5.37 19.96 -13.00
C GLN A 217 6.67 20.45 -13.67
N GLY A 218 6.84 21.78 -13.81
CA GLY A 218 8.04 22.38 -14.38
C GLY A 218 9.31 22.11 -13.56
N LYS A 219 9.21 22.16 -12.22
CA LYS A 219 10.31 21.82 -11.31
C LYS A 219 10.66 20.34 -11.41
N LEU A 220 9.65 19.47 -11.46
CA LEU A 220 9.85 18.02 -11.59
C LEU A 220 10.54 17.65 -12.91
N VAL A 221 10.20 18.31 -14.03
CA VAL A 221 10.90 18.13 -15.32
C VAL A 221 12.40 18.33 -15.16
N ARG A 222 12.81 19.41 -14.47
CA ARG A 222 14.24 19.68 -14.20
C ARG A 222 14.88 18.57 -13.36
N VAL A 223 14.21 18.15 -12.29
CA VAL A 223 14.70 17.05 -11.42
C VAL A 223 14.93 15.77 -12.22
N LEU A 224 13.94 15.40 -13.05
CA LEU A 224 14.01 14.19 -13.88
C LEU A 224 15.09 14.27 -14.99
N GLN A 225 15.46 15.49 -15.39
CA GLN A 225 16.44 15.74 -16.42
C GLN A 225 17.87 15.77 -15.86
N GLU A 226 18.06 16.53 -14.77
CA GLU A 226 19.36 16.84 -14.23
C GLU A 226 19.80 15.88 -13.12
N GLN A 227 18.86 15.06 -12.63
CA GLN A 227 19.02 14.16 -11.47
C GLN A 227 19.58 14.91 -10.24
N ARG A 228 19.17 16.17 -10.11
CA ARG A 228 19.50 17.04 -8.97
C ARG A 228 18.38 18.05 -8.74
N PHE A 229 18.31 18.56 -7.52
CA PHE A 229 17.40 19.62 -7.16
C PHE A 229 17.99 20.49 -6.04
N GLU A 230 17.31 21.57 -5.71
CA GLU A 230 17.62 22.46 -4.60
C GLU A 230 16.43 22.53 -3.67
N ARG A 231 16.65 22.56 -2.34
CA ARG A 231 15.59 22.84 -1.39
C ARG A 231 15.08 24.27 -1.59
N LEU A 232 13.82 24.50 -1.28
CA LEU A 232 13.25 25.86 -1.34
C LEU A 232 14.05 26.80 -0.44
N GLY A 233 14.47 27.94 -0.99
CA GLY A 233 15.35 28.91 -0.31
C GLY A 233 16.84 28.55 -0.30
N SER A 234 17.25 27.41 -0.86
CA SER A 234 18.65 27.02 -0.99
C SER A 234 19.14 27.14 -2.43
N THR A 235 20.42 27.41 -2.59
CA THR A 235 21.14 27.36 -3.90
C THR A 235 22.09 26.16 -3.97
N LYS A 236 22.09 25.28 -2.95
CA LYS A 236 22.98 24.11 -2.92
C LYS A 236 22.29 22.95 -3.65
N PRO A 237 22.85 22.44 -4.77
CA PRO A 237 22.31 21.32 -5.49
C PRO A 237 22.49 20.02 -4.69
N ILE A 238 21.44 19.21 -4.64
CA ILE A 238 21.42 17.86 -4.05
C ILE A 238 21.30 16.87 -5.20
N GLN A 239 22.25 15.93 -5.30
CA GLN A 239 22.23 14.87 -6.30
C GLN A 239 21.20 13.79 -5.91
N LEU A 240 20.48 13.30 -6.92
CA LEU A 240 19.45 12.27 -6.76
C LEU A 240 19.75 11.05 -7.62
N ASP A 241 19.60 9.89 -7.01
CA ASP A 241 19.48 8.62 -7.72
C ASP A 241 18.13 7.99 -7.34
N ILE A 242 17.08 8.28 -8.09
CA ILE A 242 15.74 7.76 -7.85
C ILE A 242 15.16 7.09 -9.09
N ARG A 243 14.45 5.98 -8.86
CA ARG A 243 13.56 5.38 -9.86
C ARG A 243 12.19 6.01 -9.72
N VAL A 244 11.59 6.46 -10.82
CA VAL A 244 10.25 7.09 -10.80
C VAL A 244 9.22 6.19 -11.42
N ILE A 245 8.12 5.98 -10.70
CA ILE A 245 6.88 5.37 -11.17
C ILE A 245 5.78 6.40 -10.97
N ALA A 246 5.01 6.69 -12.01
CA ALA A 246 3.89 7.61 -11.95
C ALA A 246 2.58 6.87 -12.23
N SER A 247 1.48 7.32 -11.64
CA SER A 247 0.14 6.81 -11.92
C SER A 247 -0.82 7.93 -12.34
N THR A 248 -1.82 7.58 -13.12
CA THR A 248 -2.90 8.49 -13.51
C THR A 248 -4.21 7.75 -13.77
N SER A 249 -5.33 8.36 -13.39
CA SER A 249 -6.69 7.95 -13.80
C SER A 249 -7.22 8.73 -15.00
N TYR A 250 -6.52 9.79 -15.40
CA TYR A 250 -6.92 10.67 -16.49
C TYR A 250 -6.20 10.30 -17.79
N ASP A 251 -6.82 10.65 -18.93
CA ASP A 251 -6.08 10.77 -20.18
C ASP A 251 -5.21 12.04 -20.11
N LEU A 252 -3.89 11.85 -20.01
CA LEU A 252 -2.95 12.96 -19.94
C LEU A 252 -2.88 13.76 -21.25
N ASN A 253 -3.28 13.18 -22.39
CA ASN A 253 -3.34 13.92 -23.67
C ASN A 253 -4.45 14.97 -23.62
N ASP A 254 -5.59 14.66 -23.04
CA ASP A 254 -6.68 15.63 -22.84
C ASP A 254 -6.23 16.78 -21.93
N LYS A 255 -5.52 16.46 -20.83
CA LYS A 255 -4.95 17.45 -19.92
C LYS A 255 -3.83 18.30 -20.58
N ILE A 256 -3.09 17.76 -21.52
CA ILE A 256 -2.11 18.53 -22.31
C ILE A 256 -2.84 19.50 -23.25
N GLN A 257 -3.91 19.07 -23.89
CA GLN A 257 -4.70 19.92 -24.78
C GLN A 257 -5.41 21.07 -24.04
N SER A 258 -5.90 20.81 -22.80
CA SER A 258 -6.49 21.85 -21.95
C SER A 258 -5.45 22.81 -21.34
N GLY A 259 -4.16 22.47 -21.39
CA GLY A 259 -3.09 23.26 -20.78
C GLY A 259 -2.84 22.99 -19.29
N ASP A 260 -3.49 21.97 -18.70
CA ASP A 260 -3.35 21.60 -17.29
C ASP A 260 -2.16 20.69 -17.02
N PHE A 261 -1.62 20.06 -18.07
CA PHE A 261 -0.48 19.16 -17.96
C PHE A 261 0.60 19.47 -19.00
N ARG A 262 1.86 19.43 -18.60
CA ARG A 262 2.99 19.75 -19.47
C ARG A 262 3.36 18.57 -20.36
N GLN A 263 3.48 18.83 -21.65
CA GLN A 263 3.89 17.83 -22.65
C GLN A 263 5.31 17.30 -22.40
N ASP A 264 6.25 18.15 -21.95
CA ASP A 264 7.63 17.75 -21.66
C ASP A 264 7.71 16.79 -20.45
N LEU A 265 6.85 16.97 -19.43
CA LEU A 265 6.74 16.04 -18.31
C LEU A 265 6.16 14.69 -18.77
N TYR A 266 5.11 14.72 -19.59
CA TYR A 266 4.50 13.50 -20.15
C TYR A 266 5.54 12.61 -20.82
N TYR A 267 6.32 13.14 -21.76
CA TYR A 267 7.34 12.34 -22.48
C TYR A 267 8.45 11.83 -21.56
N ARG A 268 8.69 12.50 -20.45
CA ARG A 268 9.68 12.03 -19.47
C ARG A 268 9.15 10.92 -18.57
N LEU A 269 7.89 10.96 -18.21
CA LEU A 269 7.25 9.93 -17.36
C LEU A 269 6.86 8.69 -18.19
N ASN A 270 6.37 8.89 -19.41
CA ASN A 270 5.86 7.83 -20.27
C ASN A 270 6.95 7.13 -21.09
N VAL A 271 7.95 6.54 -20.40
CA VAL A 271 8.99 5.71 -21.04
C VAL A 271 8.46 4.29 -21.23
N VAL A 272 7.83 3.73 -20.20
CA VAL A 272 7.12 2.47 -20.27
C VAL A 272 5.69 2.70 -19.81
N ALA A 273 4.74 2.62 -20.76
CA ALA A 273 3.30 2.70 -20.45
C ALA A 273 2.80 1.32 -20.01
N VAL A 274 2.12 1.28 -18.87
CA VAL A 274 1.48 0.07 -18.34
C VAL A 274 0.02 0.37 -18.04
N GLN A 275 -0.88 -0.26 -18.80
CA GLN A 275 -2.32 -0.17 -18.58
C GLN A 275 -2.72 -1.18 -17.48
N VAL A 276 -3.33 -0.68 -16.40
CA VAL A 276 -3.89 -1.52 -15.34
C VAL A 276 -5.35 -1.79 -15.67
N PRO A 277 -5.75 -3.06 -15.88
CA PRO A 277 -7.11 -3.40 -16.28
C PRO A 277 -8.12 -3.10 -15.19
N SER A 278 -9.31 -2.68 -15.58
CA SER A 278 -10.44 -2.49 -14.67
C SER A 278 -10.98 -3.85 -14.19
N LEU A 279 -11.73 -3.85 -13.10
CA LEU A 279 -12.30 -5.09 -12.55
C LEU A 279 -13.34 -5.71 -13.49
N LYS A 280 -14.04 -4.89 -14.28
CA LYS A 280 -14.98 -5.36 -15.32
C LYS A 280 -14.31 -6.13 -16.46
N ASP A 281 -13.01 -5.87 -16.72
CA ASP A 281 -12.22 -6.55 -17.77
C ASP A 281 -11.59 -7.86 -17.26
N ARG A 282 -11.71 -8.14 -15.95
CA ARG A 282 -11.19 -9.36 -15.29
C ARG A 282 -12.19 -9.96 -14.29
N ARG A 283 -13.46 -10.08 -14.70
CA ARG A 283 -14.55 -10.61 -13.86
C ARG A 283 -14.29 -12.02 -13.33
N GLU A 284 -13.51 -12.80 -14.06
CA GLU A 284 -13.10 -14.16 -13.66
C GLU A 284 -12.26 -14.15 -12.37
N ASP A 285 -11.55 -13.04 -12.11
CA ASP A 285 -10.70 -12.93 -10.93
C ASP A 285 -11.47 -12.53 -9.65
N ILE A 286 -12.73 -12.08 -9.76
CA ILE A 286 -13.52 -11.58 -8.63
C ILE A 286 -13.63 -12.60 -7.50
N GLU A 287 -13.84 -13.87 -7.84
CA GLU A 287 -13.94 -14.95 -6.86
C GLU A 287 -12.67 -15.13 -6.04
N LEU A 288 -11.51 -15.14 -6.73
CA LEU A 288 -10.19 -15.24 -6.09
C LEU A 288 -9.89 -14.00 -5.24
N LEU A 289 -10.25 -12.81 -5.73
CA LEU A 289 -10.07 -11.55 -5.02
C LEU A 289 -10.95 -11.47 -3.76
N CYS A 290 -12.20 -11.93 -3.84
CA CYS A 290 -13.08 -12.03 -2.68
C CYS A 290 -12.49 -12.96 -1.62
N ALA A 291 -12.00 -14.14 -2.01
CA ALA A 291 -11.40 -15.09 -1.09
C ALA A 291 -10.12 -14.53 -0.44
N GLU A 292 -9.27 -13.82 -1.20
CA GLU A 292 -8.05 -13.22 -0.67
C GLU A 292 -8.35 -12.08 0.30
N PHE A 293 -9.25 -11.16 -0.06
CA PHE A 293 -9.64 -10.06 0.83
C PHE A 293 -10.35 -10.54 2.08
N SER A 294 -11.24 -11.55 1.97
CA SER A 294 -11.90 -12.17 3.12
C SER A 294 -10.87 -12.74 4.09
N ARG A 295 -9.93 -13.55 3.60
CA ARG A 295 -8.86 -14.13 4.40
C ARG A 295 -7.99 -13.05 5.08
N GLU A 296 -7.56 -12.02 4.33
CA GLU A 296 -6.75 -10.93 4.89
C GLU A 296 -7.48 -10.19 6.01
N LEU A 297 -8.78 -9.88 5.82
CA LEU A 297 -9.57 -9.11 6.78
C LEU A 297 -9.96 -9.95 8.00
N CYS A 298 -10.36 -11.21 7.81
CA CYS A 298 -10.70 -12.12 8.91
C CYS A 298 -9.48 -12.40 9.80
N ASN A 299 -8.31 -12.63 9.20
CA ASN A 299 -7.05 -12.81 9.96
C ASN A 299 -6.67 -11.58 10.79
N ARG A 300 -6.95 -10.36 10.30
CA ARG A 300 -6.67 -9.12 11.05
C ARG A 300 -7.64 -8.89 12.21
N SER A 301 -8.86 -9.39 12.08
CA SER A 301 -9.94 -9.15 13.03
C SER A 301 -10.19 -10.35 13.97
N ASP A 302 -9.41 -11.43 13.85
CA ASP A 302 -9.57 -12.69 14.57
C ASP A 302 -11.00 -13.29 14.42
N LEU A 303 -11.54 -13.17 13.19
CA LEU A 303 -12.86 -13.64 12.81
C LEU A 303 -12.75 -14.89 11.93
N GLU A 304 -13.81 -15.71 11.94
CA GLU A 304 -13.89 -16.88 11.06
C GLU A 304 -14.08 -16.48 9.59
N ASP A 305 -13.42 -17.22 8.70
CA ASP A 305 -13.59 -17.06 7.25
C ASP A 305 -15.01 -17.38 6.83
N PHE A 306 -15.53 -16.62 5.87
CA PHE A 306 -16.84 -16.87 5.27
C PHE A 306 -16.72 -17.18 3.78
N THR A 307 -17.68 -17.90 3.26
CA THR A 307 -17.78 -18.25 1.84
C THR A 307 -18.94 -17.51 1.19
N PHE A 308 -18.98 -17.50 -0.12
CA PHE A 308 -20.08 -16.90 -0.89
C PHE A 308 -20.91 -18.02 -1.51
N SER A 309 -22.25 -17.91 -1.46
CA SER A 309 -23.11 -18.78 -2.25
C SER A 309 -22.91 -18.56 -3.74
N VAL A 310 -23.31 -19.51 -4.57
CA VAL A 310 -23.19 -19.39 -6.04
C VAL A 310 -23.95 -18.19 -6.56
N SER A 311 -25.14 -17.91 -6.01
CA SER A 311 -25.98 -16.78 -6.34
C SER A 311 -25.37 -15.43 -5.94
N ALA A 312 -24.80 -15.32 -4.72
CA ALA A 312 -24.10 -14.13 -4.29
C ALA A 312 -22.84 -13.86 -5.15
N MET A 313 -22.06 -14.90 -5.46
CA MET A 313 -20.89 -14.77 -6.35
C MET A 313 -21.27 -14.37 -7.77
N SER A 314 -22.39 -14.88 -8.31
CA SER A 314 -22.92 -14.47 -9.61
C SER A 314 -23.31 -12.99 -9.61
N ALA A 315 -23.92 -12.51 -8.52
CA ALA A 315 -24.22 -11.09 -8.33
C ALA A 315 -22.97 -10.21 -8.36
N LEU A 316 -21.94 -10.59 -7.59
CA LEU A 316 -20.66 -9.89 -7.54
C LEU A 316 -19.96 -9.85 -8.91
N LYS A 317 -19.98 -10.97 -9.66
CA LYS A 317 -19.40 -11.05 -11.02
C LYS A 317 -20.17 -10.21 -12.05
N SER A 318 -21.46 -10.00 -11.85
CA SER A 318 -22.32 -9.25 -12.77
C SER A 318 -22.24 -7.73 -12.56
N TYR A 319 -21.87 -7.29 -11.37
CA TYR A 319 -21.80 -5.87 -11.02
C TYR A 319 -20.71 -5.14 -11.79
N ALA A 320 -20.92 -3.87 -12.09
CA ALA A 320 -20.04 -3.06 -12.96
C ALA A 320 -18.76 -2.56 -12.26
N TRP A 321 -18.76 -2.55 -10.91
CA TRP A 321 -17.64 -2.10 -10.07
C TRP A 321 -17.05 -0.74 -10.45
N PRO A 322 -17.81 0.37 -10.39
CA PRO A 322 -17.31 1.69 -10.78
C PRO A 322 -16.11 2.15 -9.92
N GLY A 323 -15.99 1.69 -8.68
CA GLY A 323 -14.85 1.91 -7.79
C GLY A 323 -13.80 0.79 -7.81
N ASN A 324 -13.92 -0.17 -8.74
CA ASN A 324 -12.95 -1.25 -8.98
C ASN A 324 -12.55 -2.00 -7.68
N MET A 325 -11.25 -2.27 -7.51
CA MET A 325 -10.71 -3.02 -6.36
C MET A 325 -10.98 -2.33 -5.01
N ARG A 326 -10.97 -0.99 -5.00
CA ARG A 326 -11.26 -0.23 -3.76
C ARG A 326 -12.70 -0.48 -3.30
N GLN A 327 -13.65 -0.47 -4.23
CA GLN A 327 -15.05 -0.76 -3.92
C GLN A 327 -15.24 -2.22 -3.52
N LEU A 328 -14.64 -3.17 -4.24
CA LEU A 328 -14.71 -4.59 -3.89
C LEU A 328 -14.19 -4.83 -2.47
N ARG A 329 -13.02 -4.29 -2.13
CA ARG A 329 -12.44 -4.42 -0.79
C ARG A 329 -13.35 -3.83 0.30
N ASN A 330 -13.93 -2.65 0.06
CA ASN A 330 -14.87 -2.03 1.00
C ASN A 330 -16.12 -2.90 1.22
N VAL A 331 -16.64 -3.53 0.16
CA VAL A 331 -17.78 -4.46 0.27
C VAL A 331 -17.42 -5.68 1.10
N ILE A 332 -16.24 -6.27 0.89
CA ILE A 332 -15.77 -7.41 1.69
C ILE A 332 -15.55 -7.01 3.16
N GLU A 333 -14.97 -5.84 3.40
CA GLU A 333 -14.78 -5.30 4.75
C GLU A 333 -16.13 -5.08 5.45
N TRP A 334 -17.09 -4.49 4.76
CA TRP A 334 -18.46 -4.32 5.27
C TRP A 334 -19.12 -5.67 5.62
N LEU A 335 -18.99 -6.67 4.74
CA LEU A 335 -19.48 -8.02 4.99
C LEU A 335 -18.80 -8.66 6.21
N THR A 336 -17.48 -8.48 6.36
CA THR A 336 -16.73 -9.00 7.51
C THR A 336 -17.27 -8.42 8.82
N ILE A 337 -17.56 -7.11 8.86
CA ILE A 337 -18.12 -6.44 10.04
C ILE A 337 -19.55 -6.91 10.34
N MET A 338 -20.40 -7.01 9.30
CA MET A 338 -21.82 -7.33 9.47
C MET A 338 -22.05 -8.81 9.80
N LYS A 339 -21.19 -9.70 9.32
CA LYS A 339 -21.34 -11.17 9.47
C LYS A 339 -20.48 -11.76 10.58
N GLY A 340 -19.37 -11.15 10.93
CA GLY A 340 -18.47 -11.63 11.98
C GLY A 340 -19.14 -11.82 13.34
N SER A 341 -20.33 -11.23 13.54
CA SER A 341 -21.15 -11.38 14.74
C SER A 341 -22.29 -12.41 14.63
N THR A 342 -22.58 -12.95 13.44
CA THR A 342 -23.80 -13.78 13.22
C THR A 342 -23.53 -15.27 13.08
N GLY A 343 -22.26 -15.73 13.01
CA GLY A 343 -21.89 -17.15 12.92
C GLY A 343 -22.37 -17.87 11.64
N LYS A 344 -22.84 -17.12 10.63
CA LYS A 344 -23.21 -17.70 9.33
C LYS A 344 -21.97 -17.87 8.46
N SER A 345 -21.67 -19.08 8.04
CA SER A 345 -20.51 -19.41 7.22
C SER A 345 -20.65 -19.06 5.73
N ALA A 346 -21.84 -18.76 5.24
CA ALA A 346 -22.10 -18.44 3.82
C ALA A 346 -22.83 -17.10 3.67
N ILE A 347 -22.35 -16.28 2.71
CA ILE A 347 -22.97 -15.03 2.29
C ILE A 347 -23.98 -15.31 1.20
N GLU A 348 -25.24 -14.93 1.44
CA GLU A 348 -26.33 -15.02 0.48
C GLU A 348 -26.53 -13.68 -0.26
N PRO A 349 -27.28 -13.65 -1.39
CA PRO A 349 -27.53 -12.40 -2.12
C PRO A 349 -28.12 -11.28 -1.24
N GLU A 350 -29.04 -11.62 -0.31
CA GLU A 350 -29.69 -10.66 0.59
C GLU A 350 -28.72 -9.99 1.56
N ASP A 351 -27.56 -10.60 1.78
CA ASP A 351 -26.51 -10.07 2.63
C ASP A 351 -25.62 -9.04 1.94
N LEU A 352 -25.74 -8.93 0.60
CA LEU A 352 -24.96 -7.97 -0.19
C LEU A 352 -25.50 -6.54 -0.02
N PRO A 353 -24.64 -5.51 -0.18
CA PRO A 353 -25.10 -4.12 -0.15
C PRO A 353 -26.20 -3.84 -1.17
N PRO A 354 -27.18 -2.95 -0.82
CA PRO A 354 -28.32 -2.64 -1.69
C PRO A 354 -27.94 -2.16 -3.10
N GLU A 355 -26.77 -1.54 -3.24
CA GLU A 355 -26.25 -1.06 -4.54
C GLU A 355 -25.97 -2.21 -5.51
N ILE A 356 -25.46 -3.33 -5.00
CA ILE A 356 -25.19 -4.52 -5.80
C ILE A 356 -26.48 -5.24 -6.10
N LEU A 357 -27.39 -5.34 -5.12
CA LEU A 357 -28.70 -5.96 -5.28
C LEU A 357 -29.57 -5.22 -6.32
N SER A 358 -29.57 -3.90 -6.30
CA SER A 358 -30.35 -3.08 -7.23
C SER A 358 -29.87 -3.17 -8.68
N ALA A 359 -28.60 -3.52 -8.88
CA ALA A 359 -28.01 -3.70 -10.21
C ALA A 359 -28.25 -5.09 -10.80
N LEU A 360 -28.79 -6.02 -10.00
CA LEU A 360 -29.13 -7.37 -10.49
C LEU A 360 -30.38 -7.31 -11.36
N PRO A 361 -30.39 -8.02 -12.48
CA PRO A 361 -31.65 -8.30 -13.19
C PRO A 361 -32.63 -8.96 -12.23
N LYS A 362 -33.88 -8.49 -12.21
CA LYS A 362 -34.95 -9.03 -11.34
C LYS A 362 -35.13 -10.55 -11.46
N SER A 363 -34.68 -11.15 -12.57
CA SER A 363 -34.68 -12.59 -12.81
C SER A 363 -33.72 -13.39 -11.91
N ILE A 364 -32.74 -12.78 -11.26
CA ILE A 364 -31.81 -13.46 -10.33
C ILE A 364 -32.33 -13.37 -8.89
N MET A 365 -33.18 -12.40 -8.57
CA MET A 365 -33.81 -12.24 -7.25
C MET A 365 -35.04 -13.11 -7.02
N ALA A 366 -35.57 -13.73 -8.06
CA ALA A 366 -36.69 -14.63 -7.90
C ALA A 366 -36.16 -16.00 -7.49
N ASP A 367 -36.42 -16.40 -6.25
CA ASP A 367 -36.23 -17.73 -5.68
C ASP A 367 -37.07 -18.84 -6.39
N ASN A 368 -37.43 -18.62 -7.65
CA ASN A 368 -38.39 -19.43 -8.41
C ASN A 368 -37.72 -20.57 -9.21
N HIS A 369 -36.47 -20.95 -8.89
CA HIS A 369 -35.89 -22.15 -9.53
C HIS A 369 -36.56 -23.46 -9.02
N THR A 370 -37.23 -23.46 -7.88
CA THR A 370 -38.00 -24.59 -7.41
C THR A 370 -39.32 -24.75 -8.15
N ASP A 371 -39.96 -23.67 -8.59
CA ASP A 371 -41.22 -23.74 -9.30
C ASP A 371 -41.13 -24.42 -10.69
N PHE A 372 -39.94 -24.32 -11.35
CA PHE A 372 -39.74 -24.99 -12.65
C PHE A 372 -39.68 -26.52 -12.56
N LEU A 373 -39.25 -27.05 -11.39
CA LEU A 373 -39.12 -28.51 -11.21
C LEU A 373 -40.47 -29.19 -11.03
N ASP A 374 -41.46 -28.46 -10.56
CA ASP A 374 -42.83 -28.97 -10.36
C ASP A 374 -43.74 -28.74 -11.57
N MET A 375 -43.25 -28.01 -12.61
CA MET A 375 -43.98 -27.77 -13.85
C MET A 375 -43.65 -28.80 -14.93
N ASN A 376 -44.61 -29.01 -15.82
CA ASN A 376 -44.31 -29.79 -17.02
C ASN A 376 -43.37 -28.98 -17.96
N LEU A 377 -42.57 -29.67 -18.76
CA LEU A 377 -41.52 -29.06 -19.60
C LEU A 377 -42.03 -27.93 -20.52
N LYS A 378 -43.28 -28.03 -20.98
CA LYS A 378 -43.91 -27.04 -21.86
C LYS A 378 -44.14 -25.72 -21.11
N ASP A 379 -44.67 -25.78 -19.89
CA ASP A 379 -44.98 -24.61 -19.08
C ASP A 379 -43.69 -23.98 -18.50
N ALA A 380 -42.75 -24.81 -18.08
CA ALA A 380 -41.43 -24.37 -17.62
C ALA A 380 -40.68 -23.58 -18.74
N ARG A 381 -40.71 -24.09 -19.97
CA ARG A 381 -40.14 -23.43 -21.15
C ARG A 381 -40.85 -22.12 -21.46
N ALA A 382 -42.18 -22.07 -21.42
CA ALA A 382 -42.91 -20.85 -21.69
C ALA A 382 -42.69 -19.76 -20.64
N ASN A 383 -42.55 -20.13 -19.38
CA ASN A 383 -42.22 -19.20 -18.29
C ASN A 383 -40.79 -18.66 -18.45
N PHE A 384 -39.81 -19.55 -18.70
CA PHE A 384 -38.42 -19.14 -18.95
C PHE A 384 -38.30 -18.19 -20.15
N GLU A 385 -38.98 -18.52 -21.30
CA GLU A 385 -39.00 -17.65 -22.46
C GLU A 385 -39.58 -16.27 -22.15
N ARG A 386 -40.67 -16.20 -21.37
CA ARG A 386 -41.28 -14.93 -20.97
C ARG A 386 -40.37 -14.10 -20.10
N ASP A 387 -39.80 -14.72 -19.06
CA ASP A 387 -38.91 -14.01 -18.12
C ASP A 387 -37.65 -13.52 -18.81
N TYR A 388 -37.06 -14.33 -19.71
CA TYR A 388 -35.92 -13.96 -20.51
C TYR A 388 -36.22 -12.77 -21.45
N LEU A 389 -37.36 -12.81 -22.16
CA LEU A 389 -37.73 -11.73 -23.05
C LEU A 389 -38.05 -10.43 -22.31
N THR A 390 -38.73 -10.54 -21.16
CA THR A 390 -39.01 -9.39 -20.29
C THR A 390 -37.71 -8.75 -19.78
N ALA A 391 -36.78 -9.55 -19.29
CA ALA A 391 -35.50 -9.07 -18.81
C ALA A 391 -34.66 -8.37 -19.91
N GLN A 392 -34.70 -8.89 -21.13
CA GLN A 392 -34.03 -8.27 -22.27
C GLN A 392 -34.71 -6.97 -22.71
N LEU A 393 -36.04 -6.89 -22.69
CA LEU A 393 -36.76 -5.66 -22.99
C LEU A 393 -36.48 -4.58 -21.94
N ASP A 394 -36.45 -4.91 -20.68
CA ASP A 394 -36.10 -3.99 -19.58
C ASP A 394 -34.66 -3.47 -19.73
N ARG A 395 -33.72 -4.35 -20.11
CA ARG A 395 -32.32 -3.99 -20.36
C ARG A 395 -32.16 -2.92 -21.44
N PHE A 396 -33.04 -2.90 -22.43
CA PHE A 396 -33.03 -1.94 -23.54
C PHE A 396 -34.11 -0.87 -23.42
N ASN A 397 -34.63 -0.61 -22.22
CA ASN A 397 -35.65 0.40 -21.90
C ASN A 397 -36.87 0.30 -22.87
N GLY A 398 -37.33 -0.92 -23.15
CA GLY A 398 -38.47 -1.18 -24.02
C GLY A 398 -38.19 -1.07 -25.51
N ASN A 399 -36.93 -0.93 -25.94
CA ASN A 399 -36.59 -0.84 -27.35
C ASN A 399 -36.62 -2.23 -28.02
N ILE A 400 -37.79 -2.60 -28.57
CA ILE A 400 -38.05 -3.90 -29.20
C ILE A 400 -37.07 -4.19 -30.35
N THR A 401 -36.68 -3.19 -31.12
CA THR A 401 -35.81 -3.37 -32.30
C THR A 401 -34.39 -3.79 -31.88
N LYS A 402 -33.81 -3.11 -30.88
CA LYS A 402 -32.49 -3.47 -30.31
C LYS A 402 -32.52 -4.79 -29.58
N ALA A 403 -33.57 -5.06 -28.83
CA ALA A 403 -33.74 -6.33 -28.12
C ALA A 403 -33.79 -7.49 -29.11
N ALA A 404 -34.62 -7.39 -30.19
CA ALA A 404 -34.76 -8.42 -31.22
C ALA A 404 -33.43 -8.73 -31.93
N GLU A 405 -32.66 -7.71 -32.28
CA GLU A 405 -31.33 -7.86 -32.91
C GLU A 405 -30.33 -8.65 -32.06
N ILE A 406 -30.30 -8.38 -30.77
CA ILE A 406 -29.35 -9.05 -29.83
C ILE A 406 -29.80 -10.47 -29.48
N ILE A 407 -31.13 -10.70 -29.38
CA ILE A 407 -31.69 -12.02 -29.10
C ILE A 407 -31.62 -12.93 -30.33
N GLY A 408 -31.42 -12.34 -31.56
CA GLY A 408 -31.41 -13.09 -32.78
C GLY A 408 -32.83 -13.50 -33.25
N MET A 409 -33.85 -12.70 -32.91
CA MET A 409 -35.24 -12.90 -33.30
C MET A 409 -35.73 -11.81 -34.27
N GLU A 410 -36.69 -12.13 -35.11
CA GLU A 410 -37.38 -11.11 -35.90
C GLU A 410 -38.22 -10.21 -34.98
N ARG A 411 -38.26 -8.90 -35.29
CA ARG A 411 -39.01 -7.91 -34.53
C ARG A 411 -40.48 -8.26 -34.34
N SER A 412 -41.12 -8.76 -35.42
CA SER A 412 -42.53 -9.21 -35.43
C SER A 412 -42.76 -10.35 -34.46
N ALA A 413 -41.85 -11.33 -34.43
CA ALA A 413 -41.92 -12.49 -33.53
C ALA A 413 -41.73 -12.11 -32.06
N LEU A 414 -40.98 -11.04 -31.74
CA LEU A 414 -40.82 -10.52 -30.37
C LEU A 414 -42.03 -9.68 -29.92
N GLN A 415 -42.77 -9.08 -30.87
CA GLN A 415 -43.93 -8.26 -30.57
C GLN A 415 -45.22 -9.09 -30.35
N ASP A 416 -45.29 -10.30 -30.92
CA ASP A 416 -46.40 -11.24 -30.81
C ASP A 416 -46.29 -12.19 -29.59
N ARG A 417 -45.16 -12.20 -28.88
CA ARG A 417 -44.92 -12.98 -27.67
C ARG A 417 -44.91 -12.11 -26.41
#